data_8a9945c50b9661716dd67c5a057e2506
#
_entry.id   8a9945c50b9661716dd67c5a057e2506
#
_cell.length_a   1.000
_cell.length_b   1.000
_cell.length_c   1.000
_cell.angle_alpha   90.00
_cell.angle_beta   90.00
_cell.angle_gamma   90.00
#
_symmetry.space_group_name_H-M   'P 1'
#
loop_
_entity.id
_entity.type
_entity.pdbx_description
1 polymer ?
#
loop_
_entity_poly.entity_id
_entity_poly.type
_entity_poly.pdbx_seq_one_letter_code
_entity_poly.pdbx_strand_id
1 'polypeptide(L)'
;APHTTVIFVHGGGYVQGINPTHLLFLHRFARQCGVSVLVPDYDPAPYGTAADAFRRITGLYTTLREKHPEEKVVLMGDSAGAGMIFGLAIDWATQGIQAPEGIIAISPWVDATLSNPEIDAYVERDPMLDVNRLHVDAHAWAGAWNVSDPRISPIRADLSVLKNSDVTVLVGTDEIFYPDVVDFAQRLTTAGVRTKLHIGEKMIHDYPLLPIPEAQEPMNRIEMAMIEA
;
A
#
# COMPACT_ATOMS: atom_id res chain seq x y z
N ALA A 1 -2.02 -26.69 3.52
CA ALA A 1 -1.32 -25.50 3.06
C ALA A 1 -0.91 -24.69 4.28
N PRO A 2 0.23 -24.00 4.28
CA PRO A 2 0.58 -23.07 5.34
C PRO A 2 -0.51 -22.01 5.47
N HIS A 3 -0.77 -21.57 6.70
CA HIS A 3 -1.71 -20.49 6.96
C HIS A 3 -1.16 -19.18 6.37
N THR A 4 -2.03 -18.35 5.81
CA THR A 4 -1.63 -17.04 5.30
C THR A 4 -2.14 -15.93 6.21
N THR A 5 -1.24 -15.07 6.65
CA THR A 5 -1.55 -13.88 7.44
C THR A 5 -1.33 -12.63 6.59
N VAL A 6 -2.33 -11.80 6.52
CA VAL A 6 -2.25 -10.49 5.85
C VAL A 6 -2.05 -9.41 6.90
N ILE A 7 -1.01 -8.58 6.72
CA ILE A 7 -0.85 -7.34 7.48
C ILE A 7 -1.43 -6.22 6.64
N PHE A 8 -2.57 -5.69 7.06
CA PHE A 8 -3.25 -4.60 6.35
C PHE A 8 -2.93 -3.25 6.98
N VAL A 9 -2.32 -2.36 6.20
CA VAL A 9 -2.00 -0.98 6.61
C VAL A 9 -2.99 -0.05 5.93
N HIS A 10 -3.84 0.59 6.74
CA HIS A 10 -4.92 1.44 6.22
C HIS A 10 -4.42 2.77 5.66
N GLY A 11 -5.17 3.32 4.70
CA GLY A 11 -4.99 4.65 4.15
C GLY A 11 -5.53 5.78 5.03
N GLY A 12 -5.81 6.93 4.42
CA GLY A 12 -6.30 8.14 5.10
C GLY A 12 -5.27 9.25 5.16
N GLY A 13 -4.39 9.36 4.14
CA GLY A 13 -3.42 10.45 4.01
C GLY A 13 -2.40 10.53 5.15
N TYR A 14 -2.21 9.47 5.91
CA TYR A 14 -1.39 9.41 7.14
C TYR A 14 -1.93 10.23 8.32
N VAL A 15 -3.08 10.89 8.18
CA VAL A 15 -3.68 11.78 9.20
C VAL A 15 -5.03 11.30 9.71
N GLN A 16 -5.60 10.29 9.06
CA GLN A 16 -6.85 9.67 9.49
C GLN A 16 -6.59 8.24 9.95
N GLY A 17 -7.37 7.77 10.91
CA GLY A 17 -7.38 6.39 11.35
C GLY A 17 -8.24 5.48 10.47
N ILE A 18 -8.24 4.20 10.79
CA ILE A 18 -9.11 3.20 10.16
C ILE A 18 -10.59 3.62 10.27
N ASN A 19 -11.36 3.38 9.21
CA ASN A 19 -12.76 3.77 9.13
C ASN A 19 -13.67 2.57 8.82
N PRO A 20 -15.02 2.73 8.90
CA PRO A 20 -15.96 1.63 8.66
C PRO A 20 -15.86 0.98 7.27
N THR A 21 -15.44 1.72 6.22
CA THR A 21 -15.24 1.16 4.88
C THR A 21 -14.11 0.14 4.87
N HIS A 22 -12.98 0.45 5.51
CA HIS A 22 -11.89 -0.51 5.68
C HIS A 22 -12.38 -1.77 6.41
N LEU A 23 -13.12 -1.62 7.52
CA LEU A 23 -13.58 -2.77 8.30
C LEU A 23 -14.54 -3.67 7.50
N LEU A 24 -15.43 -3.07 6.71
CA LEU A 24 -16.35 -3.81 5.84
C LEU A 24 -15.58 -4.57 4.75
N PHE A 25 -14.62 -3.91 4.10
CA PHE A 25 -13.75 -4.51 3.10
C PHE A 25 -12.98 -5.69 3.69
N LEU A 26 -12.30 -5.49 4.81
CA LEU A 26 -11.47 -6.52 5.46
C LEU A 26 -12.30 -7.71 5.93
N HIS A 27 -13.53 -7.47 6.44
CA HIS A 27 -14.43 -8.56 6.82
C HIS A 27 -14.81 -9.43 5.61
N ARG A 28 -15.16 -8.81 4.49
CA ARG A 28 -15.49 -9.53 3.24
C ARG A 28 -14.26 -10.28 2.71
N PHE A 29 -13.14 -9.61 2.62
CA PHE A 29 -11.87 -10.16 2.15
C PHE A 29 -11.41 -11.37 2.98
N ALA A 30 -11.33 -11.24 4.30
CA ALA A 30 -10.89 -12.32 5.18
C ALA A 30 -11.77 -13.57 5.04
N ARG A 31 -13.09 -13.38 4.89
CA ARG A 31 -14.04 -14.50 4.68
C ARG A 31 -13.90 -15.13 3.31
N GLN A 32 -13.71 -14.35 2.26
CA GLN A 32 -13.60 -14.83 0.89
C GLN A 32 -12.30 -15.60 0.68
N CYS A 33 -11.18 -15.08 1.18
CA CYS A 33 -9.86 -15.69 1.01
C CYS A 33 -9.50 -16.72 2.08
N GLY A 34 -10.26 -16.80 3.19
CA GLY A 34 -9.96 -17.74 4.28
C GLY A 34 -8.65 -17.45 5.01
N VAL A 35 -8.29 -16.18 5.17
CA VAL A 35 -7.02 -15.72 5.75
C VAL A 35 -7.21 -14.98 7.07
N SER A 36 -6.16 -14.92 7.89
CA SER A 36 -6.10 -14.00 9.03
C SER A 36 -5.66 -12.61 8.57
N VAL A 37 -6.27 -11.57 9.15
CA VAL A 37 -5.89 -10.18 8.89
C VAL A 37 -5.45 -9.53 10.18
N LEU A 38 -4.23 -8.99 10.20
CA LEU A 38 -3.70 -8.15 11.27
C LEU A 38 -3.72 -6.71 10.79
N VAL A 39 -4.31 -5.84 11.58
CA VAL A 39 -4.34 -4.40 11.31
C VAL A 39 -3.48 -3.70 12.36
N PRO A 40 -2.27 -3.25 12.01
CA PRO A 40 -1.44 -2.51 12.95
C PRO A 40 -2.12 -1.21 13.36
N ASP A 41 -2.26 -1.00 14.66
CA ASP A 41 -2.74 0.26 15.20
C ASP A 41 -1.55 1.23 15.31
N TYR A 42 -1.40 2.12 14.34
CA TYR A 42 -0.38 3.17 14.31
C TYR A 42 -1.00 4.54 14.51
N ASP A 43 -0.28 5.42 15.20
CA ASP A 43 -0.76 6.77 15.47
C ASP A 43 -0.62 7.63 14.20
N PRO A 44 -1.71 8.21 13.66
CA PRO A 44 -1.62 9.11 12.52
C PRO A 44 -0.97 10.44 12.92
N ALA A 45 -0.46 11.17 11.92
CA ALA A 45 0.03 12.53 12.17
C ALA A 45 -1.13 13.45 12.62
N PRO A 46 -0.91 14.41 13.53
CA PRO A 46 0.39 14.80 14.09
C PRO A 46 0.78 14.03 15.37
N TYR A 47 0.02 13.03 15.78
CA TYR A 47 0.24 12.29 17.04
C TYR A 47 1.36 11.25 16.93
N GLY A 48 1.61 10.75 15.72
CA GLY A 48 2.71 9.87 15.37
C GLY A 48 3.42 10.33 14.11
N THR A 49 4.52 9.65 13.79
CA THR A 49 5.34 9.90 12.60
C THR A 49 5.60 8.60 11.84
N ALA A 50 6.10 8.72 10.62
CA ALA A 50 6.55 7.56 9.82
C ALA A 50 7.52 6.68 10.61
N ALA A 51 8.50 7.27 11.31
CA ALA A 51 9.49 6.53 12.11
C ALA A 51 8.85 5.70 13.23
N ASP A 52 7.77 6.21 13.85
CA ASP A 52 7.05 5.50 14.91
C ASP A 52 6.26 4.32 14.34
N ALA A 53 5.55 4.53 13.24
CA ALA A 53 4.80 3.49 12.57
C ALA A 53 5.72 2.38 12.01
N PHE A 54 6.82 2.76 11.37
CA PHE A 54 7.82 1.81 10.86
C PHE A 54 8.36 0.92 11.97
N ARG A 55 8.75 1.49 13.10
CA ARG A 55 9.24 0.72 14.26
C ARG A 55 8.18 -0.26 14.77
N ARG A 56 6.93 0.20 14.91
CA ARG A 56 5.81 -0.61 15.43
C ARG A 56 5.47 -1.75 14.48
N ILE A 57 5.34 -1.48 13.18
CA ILE A 57 4.95 -2.48 12.18
C ILE A 57 6.10 -3.47 11.94
N THR A 58 7.35 -3.00 11.91
CA THR A 58 8.52 -3.90 11.84
C THR A 58 8.57 -4.85 13.04
N GLY A 59 8.33 -4.35 14.25
CA GLY A 59 8.27 -5.20 15.45
C GLY A 59 7.14 -6.25 15.39
N LEU A 60 5.96 -5.86 14.87
CA LEU A 60 4.87 -6.82 14.63
C LEU A 60 5.28 -7.88 13.61
N TYR A 61 5.83 -7.46 12.48
CA TYR A 61 6.25 -8.35 11.39
C TYR A 61 7.32 -9.35 11.83
N THR A 62 8.38 -8.88 12.49
CA THR A 62 9.46 -9.75 12.97
C THR A 62 8.97 -10.74 14.03
N THR A 63 8.11 -10.28 14.96
CA THR A 63 7.50 -11.16 15.96
C THR A 63 6.63 -12.24 15.32
N LEU A 64 5.86 -11.90 14.28
CA LEU A 64 5.05 -12.84 13.53
C LEU A 64 5.93 -13.90 12.86
N ARG A 65 7.01 -13.49 12.18
CA ARG A 65 7.96 -14.39 11.52
C ARG A 65 8.68 -15.32 12.50
N GLU A 66 9.05 -14.82 13.67
CA GLU A 66 9.70 -15.63 14.72
C GLU A 66 8.76 -16.68 15.31
N LYS A 67 7.50 -16.31 15.57
CA LYS A 67 6.53 -17.21 16.20
C LYS A 67 5.87 -18.19 15.23
N HIS A 68 5.78 -17.78 13.96
CA HIS A 68 5.08 -18.52 12.91
C HIS A 68 5.93 -18.58 11.62
N PRO A 69 7.11 -19.23 11.66
CA PRO A 69 8.04 -19.24 10.52
C PRO A 69 7.47 -19.92 9.27
N GLU A 70 6.47 -20.78 9.44
CA GLU A 70 5.81 -21.49 8.31
C GLU A 70 4.69 -20.68 7.66
N GLU A 71 4.25 -19.59 8.28
CA GLU A 71 3.16 -18.78 7.72
C GLU A 71 3.65 -17.94 6.54
N LYS A 72 2.82 -17.87 5.52
CA LYS A 72 2.99 -16.85 4.48
C LYS A 72 2.49 -15.52 5.01
N VAL A 73 3.26 -14.46 4.77
CA VAL A 73 2.88 -13.09 5.15
C VAL A 73 2.76 -12.23 3.91
N VAL A 74 1.57 -11.67 3.71
CA VAL A 74 1.28 -10.73 2.65
C VAL A 74 1.05 -9.34 3.25
N LEU A 75 1.72 -8.33 2.72
CA LEU A 75 1.40 -6.95 3.03
C LEU A 75 0.27 -6.47 2.13
N MET A 76 -0.74 -5.88 2.69
CA MET A 76 -1.81 -5.22 1.93
C MET A 76 -2.08 -3.84 2.50
N GLY A 77 -2.43 -2.90 1.64
CA GLY A 77 -2.81 -1.55 2.08
C GLY A 77 -3.49 -0.77 0.98
N ASP A 78 -4.10 0.34 1.38
CA ASP A 78 -4.73 1.29 0.49
C ASP A 78 -4.11 2.68 0.62
N SER A 79 -4.08 3.46 -0.46
CA SER A 79 -3.68 4.87 -0.45
C SER A 79 -2.31 5.10 0.23
N ALA A 80 -2.28 5.93 1.27
CA ALA A 80 -1.11 6.17 2.12
C ALA A 80 -0.56 4.88 2.75
N GLY A 81 -1.45 3.98 3.21
CA GLY A 81 -1.05 2.68 3.75
C GLY A 81 -0.37 1.80 2.71
N ALA A 82 -0.84 1.84 1.46
CA ALA A 82 -0.21 1.15 0.34
C ALA A 82 1.17 1.72 -0.01
N GLY A 83 1.36 3.03 0.10
CA GLY A 83 2.70 3.64 0.02
C GLY A 83 3.60 3.16 1.15
N MET A 84 3.06 3.12 2.39
CA MET A 84 3.81 2.70 3.58
C MET A 84 4.29 1.25 3.50
N ILE A 85 3.49 0.31 3.00
CA ILE A 85 3.92 -1.10 2.90
C ILE A 85 5.07 -1.28 1.92
N PHE A 86 5.14 -0.51 0.83
CA PHE A 86 6.33 -0.48 -0.03
C PHE A 86 7.54 0.09 0.69
N GLY A 87 7.39 1.22 1.38
CA GLY A 87 8.45 1.82 2.18
C GLY A 87 9.00 0.86 3.24
N LEU A 88 8.11 0.14 3.94
CA LEU A 88 8.48 -0.90 4.91
C LEU A 88 9.26 -2.04 4.26
N ALA A 89 8.76 -2.60 3.15
CA ALA A 89 9.43 -3.71 2.46
C ALA A 89 10.83 -3.32 1.95
N ILE A 90 10.99 -2.09 1.46
CA ILE A 90 12.28 -1.52 1.05
C ILE A 90 13.22 -1.37 2.25
N ASP A 91 12.74 -0.80 3.36
CA ASP A 91 13.51 -0.62 4.59
C ASP A 91 13.96 -1.97 5.18
N TRP A 92 13.06 -2.96 5.19
CA TRP A 92 13.35 -4.33 5.64
C TRP A 92 14.42 -5.00 4.79
N ALA A 93 14.38 -4.82 3.47
CA ALA A 93 15.42 -5.35 2.58
C ALA A 93 16.80 -4.79 2.92
N THR A 94 16.91 -3.49 3.27
CA THR A 94 18.19 -2.86 3.69
C THR A 94 18.70 -3.38 5.02
N GLN A 95 17.79 -3.85 5.90
CA GLN A 95 18.10 -4.42 7.21
C GLN A 95 18.33 -5.93 7.16
N GLY A 96 18.20 -6.58 6.00
CA GLY A 96 18.29 -8.04 5.87
C GLY A 96 17.11 -8.79 6.49
N ILE A 97 16.01 -8.12 6.74
CA ILE A 97 14.77 -8.75 7.21
C ILE A 97 14.12 -9.49 6.03
N GLN A 98 13.59 -10.69 6.28
CA GLN A 98 12.93 -11.50 5.27
C GLN A 98 11.82 -10.71 4.56
N ALA A 99 11.79 -10.78 3.22
CA ALA A 99 10.72 -10.16 2.43
C ALA A 99 9.36 -10.82 2.69
N PRO A 100 8.24 -10.08 2.58
CA PRO A 100 6.91 -10.69 2.51
C PRO A 100 6.76 -11.49 1.22
N GLU A 101 5.94 -12.53 1.23
CA GLU A 101 5.67 -13.35 0.05
C GLU A 101 4.89 -12.56 -1.02
N GLY A 102 4.01 -11.66 -0.58
CA GLY A 102 3.24 -10.81 -1.48
C GLY A 102 3.05 -9.39 -0.97
N ILE A 103 2.83 -8.47 -1.90
CA ILE A 103 2.44 -7.08 -1.64
C ILE A 103 1.23 -6.75 -2.51
N ILE A 104 0.12 -6.38 -1.89
CA ILE A 104 -1.11 -5.98 -2.56
C ILE A 104 -1.39 -4.50 -2.23
N ALA A 105 -1.28 -3.65 -3.22
CA ALA A 105 -1.37 -2.21 -3.06
C ALA A 105 -2.58 -1.65 -3.83
N ILE A 106 -3.50 -1.03 -3.11
CA ILE A 106 -4.70 -0.41 -3.66
C ILE A 106 -4.46 1.09 -3.71
N SER A 107 -4.55 1.70 -4.90
CA SER A 107 -4.37 3.13 -5.14
C SER A 107 -3.15 3.73 -4.40
N PRO A 108 -1.94 3.14 -4.50
CA PRO A 108 -0.84 3.47 -3.61
C PRO A 108 -0.30 4.90 -3.81
N TRP A 109 -0.12 5.63 -2.71
CA TRP A 109 0.58 6.91 -2.70
C TRP A 109 2.09 6.67 -2.70
N VAL A 110 2.70 6.56 -3.88
CA VAL A 110 4.10 6.14 -4.05
C VAL A 110 5.11 7.30 -4.15
N ASP A 111 4.66 8.53 -4.39
CA ASP A 111 5.47 9.76 -4.33
C ASP A 111 4.81 10.82 -3.45
N ALA A 112 5.27 10.95 -2.22
CA ALA A 112 4.76 11.94 -1.28
C ALA A 112 5.18 13.39 -1.64
N THR A 113 6.08 13.56 -2.60
CA THR A 113 6.45 14.89 -3.12
C THR A 113 5.43 15.42 -4.12
N LEU A 114 4.58 14.56 -4.70
CA LEU A 114 3.59 14.92 -5.73
C LEU A 114 4.20 15.77 -6.87
N SER A 115 5.43 15.44 -7.25
CA SER A 115 6.23 16.25 -8.17
C SER A 115 6.02 15.91 -9.65
N ASN A 116 5.20 14.90 -9.95
CA ASN A 116 4.89 14.52 -11.33
C ASN A 116 3.92 15.54 -11.96
N PRO A 117 4.33 16.23 -13.04
CA PRO A 117 3.47 17.25 -13.67
C PRO A 117 2.20 16.66 -14.33
N GLU A 118 2.16 15.36 -14.57
CA GLU A 118 0.96 14.72 -15.15
C GLU A 118 -0.22 14.70 -14.16
N ILE A 119 0.03 14.85 -12.85
CA ILE A 119 -1.00 14.92 -11.81
C ILE A 119 -2.03 16.00 -12.11
N ASP A 120 -1.61 17.15 -12.67
CA ASP A 120 -2.50 18.28 -12.96
C ASP A 120 -3.68 17.89 -13.87
N ALA A 121 -3.50 16.93 -14.77
CA ALA A 121 -4.56 16.42 -15.66
C ALA A 121 -5.65 15.62 -14.94
N TYR A 122 -5.39 15.22 -13.71
CA TYR A 122 -6.29 14.36 -12.91
C TYR A 122 -7.01 15.12 -11.79
N VAL A 123 -6.54 16.32 -11.42
CA VAL A 123 -7.09 17.11 -10.29
C VAL A 123 -8.59 17.34 -10.41
N GLU A 124 -9.09 17.70 -11.61
CA GLU A 124 -10.53 17.93 -11.81
C GLU A 124 -11.36 16.61 -11.89
N ARG A 125 -10.69 15.49 -12.08
CA ARG A 125 -11.34 14.18 -12.23
C ARG A 125 -11.41 13.42 -10.90
N ASP A 126 -10.52 13.72 -9.98
CA ASP A 126 -10.46 13.09 -8.66
C ASP A 126 -11.39 13.80 -7.68
N PRO A 127 -12.51 13.16 -7.27
CA PRO A 127 -13.45 13.78 -6.33
C PRO A 127 -13.03 13.64 -4.86
N MET A 128 -11.91 12.94 -4.57
CA MET A 128 -11.55 12.55 -3.20
C MET A 128 -10.28 13.22 -2.68
N LEU A 129 -9.30 13.45 -3.56
CA LEU A 129 -7.97 13.87 -3.16
C LEU A 129 -7.71 15.34 -3.51
N ASP A 130 -7.02 16.04 -2.61
CA ASP A 130 -6.58 17.44 -2.81
C ASP A 130 -5.06 17.51 -2.67
N VAL A 131 -4.36 17.95 -3.73
CA VAL A 131 -2.90 18.00 -3.80
C VAL A 131 -2.30 18.87 -2.70
N ASN A 132 -2.92 20.03 -2.40
CA ASN A 132 -2.40 20.93 -1.37
C ASN A 132 -2.51 20.32 0.03
N ARG A 133 -3.63 19.63 0.28
CA ARG A 133 -3.84 18.92 1.54
C ARG A 133 -2.83 17.77 1.69
N LEU A 134 -2.62 16.98 0.64
CA LEU A 134 -1.66 15.88 0.66
C LEU A 134 -0.22 16.36 0.89
N HIS A 135 0.18 17.51 0.36
CA HIS A 135 1.49 18.10 0.69
C HIS A 135 1.65 18.38 2.19
N VAL A 136 0.62 18.92 2.83
CA VAL A 136 0.64 19.17 4.29
C VAL A 136 0.72 17.86 5.06
N ASP A 137 -0.12 16.92 4.68
CA ASP A 137 -0.21 15.61 5.34
C ASP A 137 1.10 14.82 5.22
N ALA A 138 1.75 14.83 4.03
CA ALA A 138 3.04 14.21 3.79
C ALA A 138 4.15 14.76 4.70
N HIS A 139 4.22 16.09 4.84
CA HIS A 139 5.23 16.73 5.70
C HIS A 139 4.98 16.44 7.18
N ALA A 140 3.73 16.46 7.62
CA ALA A 140 3.37 16.12 8.99
C ALA A 140 3.74 14.66 9.32
N TRP A 141 3.48 13.74 8.39
CA TRP A 141 3.80 12.33 8.51
C TRP A 141 5.30 12.05 8.50
N ALA A 142 6.04 12.63 7.57
CA ALA A 142 7.47 12.39 7.42
C ALA A 142 8.25 12.74 8.71
N GLY A 143 7.79 13.70 9.48
CA GLY A 143 8.43 14.10 10.74
C GLY A 143 9.87 14.59 10.50
N ALA A 144 10.85 13.85 11.02
CA ALA A 144 12.27 14.16 10.83
C ALA A 144 12.83 13.65 9.47
N TRP A 145 12.07 12.82 8.74
CA TRP A 145 12.51 12.33 7.44
C TRP A 145 12.13 13.32 6.33
N ASN A 146 12.87 13.24 5.22
CA ASN A 146 12.49 14.01 4.04
C ASN A 146 11.31 13.32 3.33
N VAL A 147 10.37 14.09 2.80
CA VAL A 147 9.25 13.52 2.00
C VAL A 147 9.75 12.76 0.76
N SER A 148 10.96 13.06 0.26
CA SER A 148 11.60 12.33 -0.83
C SER A 148 12.41 11.10 -0.38
N ASP A 149 12.46 10.79 0.92
CA ASP A 149 13.09 9.57 1.43
C ASP A 149 12.38 8.34 0.82
N PRO A 150 13.10 7.33 0.33
CA PRO A 150 12.50 6.12 -0.26
C PRO A 150 11.50 5.38 0.65
N ARG A 151 11.58 5.57 1.96
CA ARG A 151 10.61 5.02 2.91
C ARG A 151 9.28 5.77 2.89
N ILE A 152 9.29 7.04 2.46
CA ILE A 152 8.09 7.90 2.35
C ILE A 152 7.62 7.94 0.88
N SER A 153 8.54 7.99 -0.07
CA SER A 153 8.31 8.03 -1.51
C SER A 153 8.97 6.82 -2.18
N PRO A 154 8.37 5.63 -2.09
CA PRO A 154 8.97 4.38 -2.58
C PRO A 154 9.31 4.38 -4.07
N ILE A 155 8.70 5.21 -4.89
CA ILE A 155 9.06 5.39 -6.29
C ILE A 155 10.52 5.83 -6.49
N ARG A 156 11.17 6.36 -5.45
CA ARG A 156 12.57 6.85 -5.48
C ARG A 156 13.59 5.80 -5.03
N ALA A 157 13.13 4.60 -4.69
CA ALA A 157 13.98 3.52 -4.23
C ALA A 157 14.63 2.74 -5.38
N ASP A 158 15.65 1.94 -5.05
CA ASP A 158 16.02 0.79 -5.86
C ASP A 158 14.98 -0.33 -5.66
N LEU A 159 14.10 -0.48 -6.63
CA LEU A 159 12.99 -1.42 -6.55
C LEU A 159 13.42 -2.88 -6.73
N SER A 160 14.65 -3.15 -7.15
CA SER A 160 15.17 -4.52 -7.32
C SER A 160 15.23 -5.29 -6.00
N VAL A 161 15.22 -4.60 -4.86
CA VAL A 161 15.18 -5.20 -3.53
C VAL A 161 13.85 -5.95 -3.25
N LEU A 162 12.79 -5.65 -4.01
CA LEU A 162 11.47 -6.27 -3.87
C LEU A 162 11.27 -7.54 -4.72
N LYS A 163 12.29 -8.01 -5.45
CA LYS A 163 12.20 -9.15 -6.38
C LYS A 163 11.77 -10.48 -5.75
N ASN A 164 11.84 -10.58 -4.43
CA ASN A 164 11.44 -11.78 -3.69
C ASN A 164 9.96 -11.77 -3.27
N SER A 165 9.21 -10.71 -3.62
CA SER A 165 7.79 -10.59 -3.37
C SER A 165 6.99 -10.59 -4.67
N ASP A 166 5.79 -11.17 -4.64
CA ASP A 166 4.81 -11.00 -5.71
C ASP A 166 4.00 -9.72 -5.47
N VAL A 167 3.98 -8.83 -6.46
CA VAL A 167 3.37 -7.51 -6.32
C VAL A 167 2.10 -7.41 -7.17
N THR A 168 0.99 -7.04 -6.55
CA THR A 168 -0.26 -6.71 -7.22
C THR A 168 -0.64 -5.27 -6.88
N VAL A 169 -0.86 -4.46 -7.91
CA VAL A 169 -1.23 -3.05 -7.80
C VAL A 169 -2.57 -2.84 -8.46
N LEU A 170 -3.47 -2.12 -7.78
CA LEU A 170 -4.78 -1.74 -8.30
C LEU A 170 -4.89 -0.21 -8.28
N VAL A 171 -5.42 0.40 -9.33
CA VAL A 171 -5.54 1.86 -9.44
C VAL A 171 -6.73 2.23 -10.34
N GLY A 172 -7.44 3.30 -10.00
CA GLY A 172 -8.46 3.90 -10.85
C GLY A 172 -7.88 4.92 -11.83
N THR A 173 -8.56 5.14 -12.98
CA THR A 173 -8.10 6.16 -13.95
C THR A 173 -8.52 7.58 -13.59
N ASP A 174 -9.40 7.76 -12.62
CA ASP A 174 -9.92 9.06 -12.20
C ASP A 174 -9.42 9.43 -10.78
N GLU A 175 -8.11 9.20 -10.54
CA GLU A 175 -7.41 9.60 -9.33
C GLU A 175 -6.04 10.24 -9.62
N ILE A 176 -5.62 11.18 -8.78
CA ILE A 176 -4.36 11.92 -8.98
C ILE A 176 -3.11 11.06 -8.87
N PHE A 177 -3.18 9.90 -8.20
CA PHE A 177 -2.05 8.99 -8.09
C PHE A 177 -1.83 8.11 -9.33
N TYR A 178 -2.79 8.08 -10.27
CA TYR A 178 -2.75 7.20 -11.44
C TYR A 178 -1.43 7.28 -12.23
N PRO A 179 -0.92 8.47 -12.64
CA PRO A 179 0.33 8.53 -13.43
C PRO A 179 1.53 8.00 -12.66
N ASP A 180 1.66 8.29 -11.37
CA ASP A 180 2.75 7.80 -10.53
C ASP A 180 2.66 6.29 -10.32
N VAL A 181 1.46 5.75 -10.13
CA VAL A 181 1.24 4.32 -9.92
C VAL A 181 1.58 3.53 -11.17
N VAL A 182 1.24 4.02 -12.36
CA VAL A 182 1.57 3.37 -13.63
C VAL A 182 3.09 3.36 -13.85
N ASP A 183 3.77 4.50 -13.65
CA ASP A 183 5.23 4.57 -13.73
C ASP A 183 5.90 3.65 -12.71
N PHE A 184 5.43 3.65 -11.48
CA PHE A 184 5.94 2.79 -10.42
C PHE A 184 5.82 1.30 -10.76
N ALA A 185 4.65 0.86 -11.23
CA ALA A 185 4.43 -0.53 -11.65
C ALA A 185 5.35 -0.95 -12.82
N GLN A 186 5.59 -0.03 -13.76
CA GLN A 186 6.52 -0.28 -14.85
C GLN A 186 7.97 -0.37 -14.35
N ARG A 187 8.37 0.47 -13.41
CA ARG A 187 9.71 0.41 -12.79
C ARG A 187 9.89 -0.88 -11.99
N LEU A 188 8.89 -1.33 -11.23
CA LEU A 188 8.92 -2.64 -10.55
C LEU A 188 9.20 -3.76 -11.54
N THR A 189 8.45 -3.80 -12.65
CA THR A 189 8.63 -4.82 -13.71
C THR A 189 10.03 -4.74 -14.30
N THR A 190 10.52 -3.54 -14.60
CA THR A 190 11.88 -3.31 -15.16
C THR A 190 12.97 -3.75 -14.19
N ALA A 191 12.74 -3.59 -12.88
CA ALA A 191 13.65 -4.04 -11.83
C ALA A 191 13.60 -5.56 -11.57
N GLY A 192 12.77 -6.31 -12.32
CA GLY A 192 12.67 -7.77 -12.22
C GLY A 192 11.73 -8.25 -11.13
N VAL A 193 10.85 -7.39 -10.60
CA VAL A 193 9.81 -7.75 -9.64
C VAL A 193 8.62 -8.33 -10.39
N ARG A 194 8.08 -9.47 -9.93
CA ARG A 194 6.85 -10.04 -10.48
C ARG A 194 5.67 -9.13 -10.14
N THR A 195 5.23 -8.35 -11.11
CA THR A 195 4.24 -7.28 -10.89
C THR A 195 3.01 -7.47 -11.78
N LYS A 196 1.83 -7.36 -11.17
CA LYS A 196 0.54 -7.27 -11.86
C LYS A 196 -0.07 -5.90 -11.59
N LEU A 197 -0.41 -5.17 -12.65
CA LEU A 197 -1.13 -3.90 -12.57
C LEU A 197 -2.57 -4.10 -13.07
N HIS A 198 -3.53 -3.73 -12.25
CA HIS A 198 -4.96 -3.72 -12.58
C HIS A 198 -5.48 -2.29 -12.59
N ILE A 199 -5.96 -1.84 -13.75
CA ILE A 199 -6.48 -0.50 -13.96
C ILE A 199 -7.99 -0.55 -14.00
N GLY A 200 -8.65 0.20 -13.12
CA GLY A 200 -10.09 0.43 -13.10
C GLY A 200 -10.45 1.64 -13.96
N GLU A 201 -11.01 1.38 -15.16
CA GLU A 201 -11.43 2.46 -16.05
C GLU A 201 -12.56 3.29 -15.44
N LYS A 202 -12.37 4.63 -15.38
CA LYS A 202 -13.30 5.58 -14.79
C LYS A 202 -13.60 5.33 -13.31
N MET A 203 -12.68 4.64 -12.63
CA MET A 203 -12.79 4.41 -11.19
C MET A 203 -12.00 5.48 -10.44
N ILE A 204 -12.57 5.86 -9.31
CA ILE A 204 -12.00 6.84 -8.38
C ILE A 204 -11.03 6.17 -7.40
N HIS A 205 -10.35 6.98 -6.60
CA HIS A 205 -9.43 6.55 -5.58
C HIS A 205 -10.04 5.51 -4.62
N ASP A 206 -9.29 4.45 -4.33
CA ASP A 206 -9.67 3.35 -3.42
C ASP A 206 -10.98 2.64 -3.79
N TYR A 207 -11.42 2.68 -5.07
CA TYR A 207 -12.67 2.06 -5.49
C TYR A 207 -12.83 0.57 -5.10
N PRO A 208 -11.77 -0.26 -4.98
CA PRO A 208 -11.93 -1.65 -4.55
C PRO A 208 -12.47 -1.80 -3.13
N LEU A 209 -12.29 -0.79 -2.26
CA LEU A 209 -12.81 -0.79 -0.90
C LEU A 209 -14.29 -0.41 -0.83
N LEU A 210 -14.82 0.25 -1.85
CA LEU A 210 -16.16 0.80 -1.84
C LEU A 210 -17.23 -0.30 -1.99
N PRO A 211 -18.42 -0.13 -1.40
CA PRO A 211 -19.53 -1.07 -1.56
C PRO A 211 -20.28 -0.84 -2.88
N ILE A 212 -19.56 -0.91 -4.01
CA ILE A 212 -20.09 -0.73 -5.37
C ILE A 212 -19.88 -2.01 -6.19
N PRO A 213 -20.72 -2.24 -7.24
CA PRO A 213 -20.58 -3.44 -8.07
C PRO A 213 -19.21 -3.57 -8.74
N GLU A 214 -18.60 -2.47 -9.14
CA GLU A 214 -17.29 -2.40 -9.79
C GLU A 214 -16.15 -2.89 -8.90
N ALA A 215 -16.35 -2.93 -7.57
CA ALA A 215 -15.37 -3.45 -6.62
C ALA A 215 -15.28 -4.99 -6.62
N GLN A 216 -16.20 -5.71 -7.28
CA GLN A 216 -16.19 -7.18 -7.29
C GLN A 216 -15.03 -7.74 -8.11
N GLU A 217 -14.75 -7.15 -9.27
CA GLU A 217 -13.64 -7.61 -10.12
C GLU A 217 -12.27 -7.45 -9.45
N PRO A 218 -11.91 -6.26 -8.91
CA PRO A 218 -10.67 -6.11 -8.13
C PRO A 218 -10.59 -7.03 -6.91
N MET A 219 -11.69 -7.31 -6.22
CA MET A 219 -11.71 -8.29 -5.13
C MET A 219 -11.30 -9.69 -5.62
N ASN A 220 -11.79 -10.13 -6.77
CA ASN A 220 -11.40 -11.40 -7.37
C ASN A 220 -9.91 -11.41 -7.78
N ARG A 221 -9.36 -10.28 -8.23
CA ARG A 221 -7.91 -10.13 -8.53
C ARG A 221 -7.06 -10.25 -7.27
N ILE A 222 -7.51 -9.63 -6.18
CA ILE A 222 -6.85 -9.74 -4.87
C ILE A 222 -6.87 -11.20 -4.39
N GLU A 223 -8.00 -11.90 -4.49
CA GLU A 223 -8.12 -13.32 -4.16
C GLU A 223 -7.14 -14.18 -4.97
N MET A 224 -7.05 -13.96 -6.28
CA MET A 224 -6.07 -14.66 -7.12
C MET A 224 -4.63 -14.38 -6.69
N ALA A 225 -4.30 -13.13 -6.36
CA ALA A 225 -2.98 -12.76 -5.85
C ALA A 225 -2.62 -13.50 -4.54
N MET A 226 -3.61 -13.71 -3.67
CA MET A 226 -3.43 -14.48 -2.43
C MET A 226 -3.16 -15.97 -2.65
N ILE A 227 -3.65 -16.54 -3.76
CA ILE A 227 -3.42 -17.95 -4.11
C ILE A 227 -2.02 -18.13 -4.70
N GLU A 228 -1.53 -17.14 -5.43
CA GLU A 228 -0.24 -17.18 -6.14
C GLU A 228 0.96 -16.83 -5.25
N ALA A 229 0.78 -15.95 -4.23
CA ALA A 229 1.79 -15.63 -3.23
C ALA A 229 2.00 -16.80 -2.26
#